data_ac32b63b054d763759733cd0e7e459cc
#
_entry.id   ac32b63b054d763759733cd0e7e459cc
#
_cell.length_a   1.000
_cell.length_b   1.000
_cell.length_c   1.000
_cell.angle_alpha   90.00
_cell.angle_beta   90.00
_cell.angle_gamma   90.00
#
_symmetry.space_group_name_H-M   'P 1'
#
loop_
_entity.id
_entity.type
_entity.pdbx_description
1 polymer ?
#
loop_
_entity_poly.entity_id
_entity_poly.type
_entity_poly.pdbx_seq_one_letter_code
_entity_poly.pdbx_strand_id
1 'polypeptide(L)'
;MSKANEKPAGLFLLEGISCMVFNKDFSQVALSKKDNLIYIYSVKDIMKPDTWQLLHTLDAHAQYVSGLDWNAHTNDILSCSHDKTSFVWEFSDNKWTPSNVVATTKLGYLCCKWNSRGDKFCEGTSAKHLFIGYYNTESKWWMGRNIKVHHSSVVCCEIDPTSLFVISGSTDLRVYVSSCYLPEVDDNHLTAETKPLAQKFGSAIYEFRPNCWLNSVTWTPSGKLGLAAGHNSTIAVIDYKNQKTDVIKCKHAPVSFLIPSGETSFYAVCYDRNILEYEKKGDNWDIKKTVTIETGKKSAPAAGGRGSAVSDALKKFQTMGNQKKESLAVTAKQFSHLHQSIISSVNIKGKDMITTDVSGFVKYWKL
;
A
#
# COMPACT_ATOMS: atom_id res chain seq x y z
N MET A 1 -16.51 -42.81 1.22
CA MET A 1 -16.64 -41.54 2.01
C MET A 1 -15.57 -40.58 1.51
N SER A 2 -15.95 -39.64 0.66
CA SER A 2 -15.06 -38.63 0.07
C SER A 2 -14.64 -37.62 1.14
N LYS A 3 -13.34 -37.44 1.36
CA LYS A 3 -12.80 -36.36 2.16
C LYS A 3 -13.18 -35.04 1.49
N ALA A 4 -14.00 -34.25 2.15
CA ALA A 4 -14.31 -32.88 1.75
C ALA A 4 -13.00 -32.11 1.65
N ASN A 5 -12.68 -31.57 0.47
CA ASN A 5 -11.64 -30.60 0.26
C ASN A 5 -11.99 -29.34 1.08
N GLU A 6 -11.32 -29.11 2.20
CA GLU A 6 -11.36 -27.82 2.89
C GLU A 6 -10.85 -26.77 1.90
N LYS A 7 -11.73 -25.89 1.44
CA LYS A 7 -11.35 -24.72 0.65
C LYS A 7 -10.40 -23.86 1.47
N PRO A 8 -9.32 -23.34 0.88
CA PRO A 8 -8.44 -22.41 1.60
C PRO A 8 -9.25 -21.18 2.03
N ALA A 9 -8.98 -20.68 3.24
CA ALA A 9 -9.60 -19.48 3.78
C ALA A 9 -9.16 -18.24 2.97
N GLY A 10 -9.88 -17.89 1.92
CA GLY A 10 -9.64 -16.77 1.03
C GLY A 10 -10.35 -16.97 -0.31
N LEU A 11 -10.80 -15.88 -0.94
CA LEU A 11 -11.34 -15.94 -2.29
C LEU A 11 -10.22 -15.85 -3.31
N PHE A 12 -10.25 -16.73 -4.28
CA PHE A 12 -9.48 -16.64 -5.51
C PHE A 12 -10.34 -15.93 -6.58
N LEU A 13 -10.05 -14.66 -6.81
CA LEU A 13 -10.53 -13.96 -8.00
C LEU A 13 -9.63 -14.43 -9.14
N LEU A 14 -10.11 -15.25 -10.03
CA LEU A 14 -9.42 -15.99 -11.11
C LEU A 14 -8.32 -15.24 -11.90
N GLU A 15 -8.14 -13.93 -11.68
CA GLU A 15 -7.19 -13.04 -12.36
C GLU A 15 -6.44 -12.18 -11.34
N GLY A 16 -5.16 -11.91 -11.62
CA GLY A 16 -4.31 -11.15 -10.70
C GLY A 16 -4.76 -9.72 -10.49
N ILE A 17 -4.81 -9.27 -9.24
CA ILE A 17 -5.20 -7.91 -8.86
C ILE A 17 -3.98 -7.00 -8.86
N SER A 18 -4.06 -5.88 -9.58
CA SER A 18 -3.03 -4.84 -9.60
C SER A 18 -3.17 -3.85 -8.44
N CYS A 19 -4.37 -3.36 -8.22
CA CYS A 19 -4.71 -2.42 -7.17
C CYS A 19 -6.14 -2.66 -6.71
N MET A 20 -6.40 -2.35 -5.43
CA MET A 20 -7.72 -2.48 -4.81
C MET A 20 -7.87 -1.43 -3.71
N VAL A 21 -9.04 -0.79 -3.67
CA VAL A 21 -9.37 0.20 -2.65
C VAL A 21 -10.84 0.08 -2.26
N PHE A 22 -11.14 0.28 -0.98
CA PHE A 22 -12.51 0.32 -0.46
C PHE A 22 -12.99 1.77 -0.33
N ASN A 23 -14.30 1.95 -0.42
CA ASN A 23 -14.93 3.19 0.00
C ASN A 23 -14.89 3.34 1.54
N LYS A 24 -15.26 4.52 2.05
CA LYS A 24 -15.13 4.87 3.47
C LYS A 24 -15.80 3.89 4.44
N ASP A 25 -16.96 3.38 4.10
CA ASP A 25 -17.75 2.47 4.95
C ASP A 25 -17.49 0.99 4.68
N PHE A 26 -16.67 0.68 3.67
CA PHE A 26 -16.36 -0.67 3.20
C PHE A 26 -17.57 -1.43 2.63
N SER A 27 -18.59 -0.72 2.20
CA SER A 27 -19.75 -1.30 1.49
C SER A 27 -19.46 -1.60 0.02
N GLN A 28 -18.44 -0.94 -0.54
CA GLN A 28 -18.01 -1.13 -1.94
C GLN A 28 -16.49 -1.23 -2.02
N VAL A 29 -16.02 -1.90 -3.06
CA VAL A 29 -14.60 -2.03 -3.41
C VAL A 29 -14.40 -1.81 -4.90
N ALA A 30 -13.41 -0.98 -5.24
CA ALA A 30 -12.92 -0.82 -6.61
C ALA A 30 -11.61 -1.59 -6.76
N LEU A 31 -11.46 -2.34 -7.83
CA LEU A 31 -10.25 -3.08 -8.14
C LEU A 31 -9.99 -3.15 -9.65
N SER A 32 -8.73 -3.32 -10.03
CA SER A 32 -8.32 -3.64 -11.41
C SER A 32 -7.59 -4.97 -11.46
N LYS A 33 -7.82 -5.76 -12.53
CA LYS A 33 -7.34 -7.13 -12.70
C LYS A 33 -6.13 -7.22 -13.63
N LYS A 34 -5.18 -6.28 -13.54
CA LYS A 34 -4.06 -6.13 -14.46
C LYS A 34 -4.47 -5.86 -15.91
N ASP A 35 -5.62 -5.27 -16.09
CA ASP A 35 -6.16 -4.81 -17.36
C ASP A 35 -6.35 -3.29 -17.36
N ASN A 36 -7.08 -2.77 -18.31
CA ASN A 36 -7.42 -1.35 -18.43
C ASN A 36 -8.76 -1.00 -17.78
N LEU A 37 -9.44 -1.96 -17.14
CA LEU A 37 -10.77 -1.79 -16.57
C LEU A 37 -10.70 -1.65 -15.03
N ILE A 38 -11.71 -0.97 -14.49
CA ILE A 38 -11.92 -0.86 -13.05
C ILE A 38 -13.26 -1.50 -12.73
N TYR A 39 -13.27 -2.44 -11.80
CA TYR A 39 -14.46 -3.20 -11.39
C TYR A 39 -14.90 -2.74 -10.01
N ILE A 40 -16.16 -2.35 -9.87
CA ILE A 40 -16.76 -1.96 -8.59
C ILE A 40 -17.69 -3.07 -8.13
N TYR A 41 -17.42 -3.59 -6.94
CA TYR A 41 -18.22 -4.63 -6.30
C TYR A 41 -18.92 -4.09 -5.06
N SER A 42 -20.12 -4.59 -4.77
CA SER A 42 -20.75 -4.45 -3.45
C SER A 42 -20.15 -5.46 -2.48
N VAL A 43 -19.89 -5.01 -1.25
CA VAL A 43 -19.28 -5.80 -0.19
C VAL A 43 -20.35 -6.06 0.88
N LYS A 44 -20.98 -7.24 0.88
CA LYS A 44 -21.95 -7.64 1.91
C LYS A 44 -21.27 -8.11 3.18
N ASP A 45 -20.20 -8.88 3.03
CA ASP A 45 -19.36 -9.37 4.12
C ASP A 45 -17.91 -9.26 3.70
N ILE A 46 -17.14 -8.46 4.44
CA ILE A 46 -15.73 -8.22 4.17
C ILE A 46 -14.88 -9.48 4.33
N MET A 47 -15.33 -10.41 5.17
CA MET A 47 -14.67 -11.69 5.42
C MET A 47 -15.00 -12.76 4.38
N LYS A 48 -15.99 -12.50 3.50
CA LYS A 48 -16.46 -13.44 2.48
C LYS A 48 -16.47 -12.80 1.09
N PRO A 49 -15.30 -12.61 0.50
CA PRO A 49 -15.19 -11.99 -0.83
C PRO A 49 -15.95 -12.73 -1.94
N ASP A 50 -16.24 -14.03 -1.75
CA ASP A 50 -17.08 -14.84 -2.64
C ASP A 50 -18.56 -14.39 -2.69
N THR A 51 -18.98 -13.56 -1.74
CA THR A 51 -20.33 -12.95 -1.69
C THR A 51 -20.40 -11.58 -2.37
N TRP A 52 -19.26 -11.03 -2.82
CA TRP A 52 -19.23 -9.73 -3.47
C TRP A 52 -19.88 -9.80 -4.85
N GLN A 53 -20.64 -8.78 -5.19
CA GLN A 53 -21.40 -8.71 -6.45
C GLN A 53 -20.88 -7.55 -7.29
N LEU A 54 -20.57 -7.81 -8.57
CA LEU A 54 -20.18 -6.76 -9.52
C LEU A 54 -21.35 -5.79 -9.72
N LEU A 55 -21.11 -4.50 -9.49
CA LEU A 55 -22.07 -3.41 -9.69
C LEU A 55 -21.80 -2.68 -10.99
N HIS A 56 -20.54 -2.26 -11.20
CA HIS A 56 -20.14 -1.44 -12.34
C HIS A 56 -18.79 -1.89 -12.89
N THR A 57 -18.59 -1.66 -14.19
CA THR A 57 -17.29 -1.75 -14.86
C THR A 57 -17.01 -0.39 -15.49
N LEU A 58 -15.88 0.23 -15.14
CA LEU A 58 -15.45 1.52 -15.64
C LEU A 58 -14.42 1.29 -16.74
N ASP A 59 -14.66 1.88 -17.89
CA ASP A 59 -13.83 1.73 -19.11
C ASP A 59 -13.53 3.11 -19.68
N ALA A 60 -12.30 3.60 -19.48
CA ALA A 60 -11.78 4.82 -20.06
C ALA A 60 -10.26 4.75 -20.28
N HIS A 61 -9.55 3.92 -19.51
CA HIS A 61 -8.12 3.73 -19.72
C HIS A 61 -7.82 2.84 -20.93
N ALA A 62 -6.73 3.13 -21.63
CA ALA A 62 -6.29 2.37 -22.79
C ALA A 62 -5.23 1.29 -22.44
N GLN A 63 -4.65 1.35 -21.24
CA GLN A 63 -3.63 0.42 -20.77
C GLN A 63 -3.85 0.10 -19.27
N TYR A 64 -2.95 -0.69 -18.72
CA TYR A 64 -2.91 -1.14 -17.33
C TYR A 64 -3.16 -0.02 -16.33
N VAL A 65 -4.15 -0.23 -15.44
CA VAL A 65 -4.44 0.65 -14.31
C VAL A 65 -3.42 0.37 -13.21
N SER A 66 -2.55 1.34 -12.93
CA SER A 66 -1.44 1.22 -11.99
C SER A 66 -1.76 1.68 -10.57
N GLY A 67 -2.78 2.52 -10.41
CA GLY A 67 -3.21 3.03 -9.11
C GLY A 67 -4.68 3.34 -9.05
N LEU A 68 -5.25 3.11 -7.86
CA LEU A 68 -6.63 3.47 -7.48
C LEU A 68 -6.61 4.05 -6.07
N ASP A 69 -7.41 5.09 -5.86
CA ASP A 69 -7.71 5.56 -4.53
C ASP A 69 -9.15 6.09 -4.46
N TRP A 70 -9.82 5.92 -3.30
CA TRP A 70 -11.22 6.29 -3.12
C TRP A 70 -11.34 7.44 -2.14
N ASN A 71 -11.89 8.56 -2.60
CA ASN A 71 -12.10 9.74 -1.79
C ASN A 71 -13.13 9.46 -0.67
N ALA A 72 -12.69 9.58 0.57
CA ALA A 72 -13.53 9.32 1.73
C ALA A 72 -14.59 10.42 2.01
N HIS A 73 -14.51 11.57 1.34
CA HIS A 73 -15.41 12.72 1.53
C HIS A 73 -16.43 12.86 0.42
N THR A 74 -15.98 12.83 -0.84
CA THR A 74 -16.84 13.02 -2.02
C THR A 74 -17.35 11.71 -2.59
N ASN A 75 -16.74 10.58 -2.19
CA ASN A 75 -16.99 9.26 -2.76
C ASN A 75 -16.50 9.08 -4.20
N ASP A 76 -15.66 9.97 -4.71
CA ASP A 76 -15.07 9.87 -6.03
C ASP A 76 -13.91 8.85 -6.04
N ILE A 77 -13.67 8.25 -7.19
CA ILE A 77 -12.53 7.36 -7.40
C ILE A 77 -11.49 8.09 -8.24
N LEU A 78 -10.24 8.08 -7.77
CA LEU A 78 -9.07 8.47 -8.56
C LEU A 78 -8.45 7.23 -9.17
N SER A 79 -8.17 7.26 -10.47
CA SER A 79 -7.45 6.20 -11.17
C SER A 79 -6.33 6.77 -12.02
N CYS A 80 -5.22 6.05 -12.08
CA CYS A 80 -4.11 6.40 -12.96
C CYS A 80 -3.58 5.17 -13.70
N SER A 81 -2.99 5.39 -14.89
CA SER A 81 -2.64 4.31 -15.81
C SER A 81 -1.28 4.53 -16.51
N HIS A 82 -0.75 3.44 -17.03
CA HIS A 82 0.41 3.46 -17.91
C HIS A 82 0.11 4.11 -19.27
N ASP A 83 -1.15 4.31 -19.64
CA ASP A 83 -1.58 5.05 -20.84
C ASP A 83 -1.35 6.57 -20.78
N LYS A 84 -0.77 7.06 -19.68
CA LYS A 84 -0.47 8.48 -19.40
C LYS A 84 -1.72 9.32 -19.08
N THR A 85 -2.84 8.68 -18.77
CA THR A 85 -4.08 9.33 -18.35
C THR A 85 -4.35 9.08 -16.87
N SER A 86 -5.05 10.01 -16.26
CA SER A 86 -5.61 9.93 -14.93
C SER A 86 -7.04 10.44 -14.98
N PHE A 87 -7.94 9.77 -14.26
CA PHE A 87 -9.35 10.14 -14.20
C PHE A 87 -9.81 10.26 -12.76
N VAL A 88 -10.67 11.26 -12.53
CA VAL A 88 -11.55 11.32 -11.37
C VAL A 88 -12.93 10.85 -11.83
N TRP A 89 -13.45 9.81 -11.16
CA TRP A 89 -14.76 9.23 -11.45
C TRP A 89 -15.74 9.71 -10.41
N GLU A 90 -16.80 10.38 -10.89
CA GLU A 90 -17.90 10.90 -10.07
C GLU A 90 -19.12 10.01 -10.23
N PHE A 91 -19.81 9.69 -9.12
CA PHE A 91 -21.01 8.88 -9.14
C PHE A 91 -22.26 9.74 -9.04
N SER A 92 -23.03 9.81 -10.13
CA SER A 92 -24.30 10.52 -10.19
C SER A 92 -25.30 9.76 -11.06
N ASP A 93 -26.58 9.86 -10.74
CA ASP A 93 -27.67 9.23 -11.52
C ASP A 93 -27.44 7.72 -11.77
N ASN A 94 -26.93 7.03 -10.76
CA ASN A 94 -26.59 5.60 -10.81
C ASN A 94 -25.53 5.23 -11.86
N LYS A 95 -24.67 6.18 -12.23
CA LYS A 95 -23.61 6.03 -13.22
C LYS A 95 -22.33 6.68 -12.76
N TRP A 96 -21.19 6.04 -13.07
CA TRP A 96 -19.85 6.61 -12.93
C TRP A 96 -19.46 7.36 -14.20
N THR A 97 -19.06 8.62 -14.04
CA THR A 97 -18.65 9.49 -15.14
C THR A 97 -17.18 9.85 -14.97
N PRO A 98 -16.31 9.58 -15.96
CA PRO A 98 -14.90 9.94 -15.89
C PRO A 98 -14.71 11.43 -16.22
N SER A 99 -13.98 12.14 -15.36
CA SER A 99 -13.42 13.45 -15.61
C SER A 99 -11.91 13.32 -15.82
N ASN A 100 -11.42 13.63 -17.02
CA ASN A 100 -9.99 13.56 -17.31
C ASN A 100 -9.22 14.63 -16.54
N VAL A 101 -8.10 14.24 -15.92
CA VAL A 101 -7.19 15.16 -15.26
C VAL A 101 -6.30 15.83 -16.29
N VAL A 102 -6.33 17.17 -16.33
CA VAL A 102 -5.49 17.95 -17.24
C VAL A 102 -4.05 17.99 -16.71
N ALA A 103 -3.25 17.03 -17.15
CA ALA A 103 -1.86 16.90 -16.79
C ALA A 103 -1.00 16.61 -18.03
N THR A 104 0.23 17.12 -18.03
CA THR A 104 1.20 16.84 -19.08
C THR A 104 2.27 15.89 -18.55
N THR A 105 2.14 14.62 -18.88
CA THR A 105 3.20 13.64 -18.66
C THR A 105 3.60 12.98 -19.98
N LYS A 106 4.91 12.69 -20.13
CA LYS A 106 5.42 11.97 -21.32
C LYS A 106 5.39 10.45 -21.13
N LEU A 107 5.30 9.96 -19.91
CA LEU A 107 5.31 8.56 -19.53
C LEU A 107 4.17 8.26 -18.56
N GLY A 108 3.85 6.97 -18.37
CA GLY A 108 2.73 6.54 -17.56
C GLY A 108 2.85 6.90 -16.08
N TYR A 109 1.72 6.87 -15.42
CA TYR A 109 1.60 6.98 -13.97
C TYR A 109 1.89 5.65 -13.30
N LEU A 110 2.36 5.68 -12.05
CA LEU A 110 2.74 4.49 -11.28
C LEU A 110 1.94 4.35 -9.98
N CYS A 111 1.51 5.45 -9.39
CA CYS A 111 0.73 5.48 -8.15
C CYS A 111 -0.10 6.75 -8.08
N CYS A 112 -1.19 6.71 -7.32
CA CYS A 112 -2.02 7.88 -7.02
C CYS A 112 -2.60 7.77 -5.59
N LYS A 113 -2.84 8.92 -4.96
CA LYS A 113 -3.42 9.03 -3.62
C LYS A 113 -4.15 10.35 -3.43
N TRP A 114 -5.37 10.29 -2.88
CA TRP A 114 -6.06 11.45 -2.35
C TRP A 114 -5.39 11.97 -1.07
N ASN A 115 -5.49 13.25 -0.81
CA ASN A 115 -5.19 13.80 0.51
C ASN A 115 -6.34 13.51 1.50
N SER A 116 -6.08 13.72 2.79
CA SER A 116 -7.07 13.46 3.85
C SER A 116 -8.32 14.32 3.77
N ARG A 117 -8.27 15.50 3.13
CA ARG A 117 -9.42 16.40 2.93
C ARG A 117 -10.27 16.03 1.70
N GLY A 118 -9.70 15.29 0.74
CA GLY A 118 -10.36 14.91 -0.50
C GLY A 118 -10.47 16.02 -1.55
N ASP A 119 -9.72 17.11 -1.40
CA ASP A 119 -9.71 18.27 -2.31
C ASP A 119 -8.46 18.33 -3.20
N LYS A 120 -7.43 17.51 -2.89
CA LYS A 120 -6.21 17.34 -3.66
C LYS A 120 -5.80 15.88 -3.73
N PHE A 121 -4.94 15.58 -4.69
CA PHE A 121 -4.30 14.27 -4.81
C PHE A 121 -2.86 14.40 -5.32
N CYS A 122 -2.08 13.35 -5.11
CA CYS A 122 -0.75 13.23 -5.66
C CYS A 122 -0.63 11.99 -6.55
N GLU A 123 0.21 12.09 -7.58
CA GLU A 123 0.48 11.01 -8.53
C GLU A 123 1.97 10.93 -8.85
N GLY A 124 2.52 9.73 -8.74
CA GLY A 124 3.90 9.45 -9.16
C GLY A 124 3.96 9.03 -10.62
N THR A 125 4.93 9.54 -11.37
CA THR A 125 5.09 9.25 -12.80
C THR A 125 6.43 8.60 -13.12
N SER A 126 6.46 7.79 -14.19
CA SER A 126 7.73 7.32 -14.79
C SER A 126 8.53 8.45 -15.42
N ALA A 127 7.93 9.63 -15.65
CA ALA A 127 8.57 10.82 -16.20
C ALA A 127 9.33 11.65 -15.14
N LYS A 128 9.66 11.08 -13.98
CA LYS A 128 10.42 11.72 -12.88
C LYS A 128 9.67 12.82 -12.14
N HIS A 129 8.40 13.03 -12.45
CA HIS A 129 7.59 14.06 -11.85
C HIS A 129 6.65 13.47 -10.80
N LEU A 130 6.47 14.21 -9.73
CA LEU A 130 5.37 14.07 -8.80
C LEU A 130 4.33 15.12 -9.19
N PHE A 131 3.13 14.69 -9.55
CA PHE A 131 2.03 15.57 -9.92
C PHE A 131 1.12 15.79 -8.71
N ILE A 132 0.72 17.03 -8.48
CA ILE A 132 -0.28 17.42 -7.46
C ILE A 132 -1.49 17.97 -8.21
N GLY A 133 -2.60 17.25 -8.08
CA GLY A 133 -3.87 17.59 -8.73
C GLY A 133 -4.88 18.19 -7.78
N TYR A 134 -5.75 19.05 -8.29
CA TYR A 134 -6.86 19.68 -7.58
C TYR A 134 -7.96 20.10 -8.57
N TYR A 135 -9.18 20.30 -8.05
CA TYR A 135 -10.27 20.81 -8.86
C TYR A 135 -10.21 22.34 -8.91
N ASN A 136 -10.12 22.88 -10.11
CA ASN A 136 -10.18 24.33 -10.33
C ASN A 136 -11.63 24.74 -10.58
N THR A 137 -12.21 25.50 -9.67
CA THR A 137 -13.62 25.91 -9.71
C THR A 137 -13.94 26.90 -10.82
N GLU A 138 -12.97 27.69 -11.28
CA GLU A 138 -13.16 28.68 -12.37
C GLU A 138 -13.23 27.98 -13.72
N SER A 139 -12.27 27.09 -14.00
CA SER A 139 -12.23 26.34 -15.25
C SER A 139 -13.16 25.13 -15.26
N LYS A 140 -13.61 24.65 -14.07
CA LYS A 140 -14.38 23.41 -13.85
C LYS A 140 -13.67 22.16 -14.35
N TRP A 141 -12.35 22.10 -14.14
CA TRP A 141 -11.50 20.97 -14.53
C TRP A 141 -10.62 20.51 -13.37
N TRP A 142 -10.35 19.20 -13.36
CA TRP A 142 -9.26 18.64 -12.60
C TRP A 142 -7.94 18.99 -13.28
N MET A 143 -7.07 19.70 -12.60
CA MET A 143 -5.77 20.14 -13.10
C MET A 143 -4.73 20.13 -12.00
N GLY A 144 -3.46 20.44 -12.31
CA GLY A 144 -2.45 20.48 -11.27
C GLY A 144 -1.07 20.91 -11.78
N ARG A 145 -0.10 20.72 -10.90
CA ARG A 145 1.29 21.16 -11.10
C ARG A 145 2.27 20.03 -10.80
N ASN A 146 3.39 20.04 -11.51
CA ASN A 146 4.47 19.08 -11.32
C ASN A 146 5.52 19.56 -10.32
N ILE A 147 5.89 18.72 -9.37
CA ILE A 147 7.08 18.83 -8.52
C ILE A 147 8.22 18.06 -9.20
N LYS A 148 9.37 18.72 -9.40
CA LYS A 148 10.51 18.21 -10.18
C LYS A 148 11.75 18.06 -9.31
N VAL A 149 11.67 17.23 -8.27
CA VAL A 149 12.79 16.96 -7.35
C VAL A 149 13.50 15.66 -7.64
N HIS A 150 12.83 14.71 -8.29
CA HIS A 150 13.37 13.39 -8.60
C HIS A 150 14.10 13.33 -9.94
N HIS A 151 15.02 12.38 -10.05
CA HIS A 151 15.84 12.10 -11.25
C HIS A 151 15.47 10.78 -11.95
N SER A 152 14.57 9.99 -11.37
CA SER A 152 14.03 8.76 -11.94
C SER A 152 12.55 8.61 -11.59
N SER A 153 11.94 7.46 -11.91
CA SER A 153 10.52 7.18 -11.70
C SER A 153 10.09 7.38 -10.24
N VAL A 154 9.00 8.09 -10.02
CA VAL A 154 8.36 8.24 -8.71
C VAL A 154 7.38 7.09 -8.53
N VAL A 155 7.67 6.17 -7.61
CA VAL A 155 6.94 4.90 -7.48
C VAL A 155 5.96 4.87 -6.31
N CYS A 156 6.10 5.79 -5.37
CA CYS A 156 5.20 5.95 -4.24
C CYS A 156 5.15 7.40 -3.79
N CYS A 157 3.98 7.85 -3.37
CA CYS A 157 3.78 9.20 -2.85
C CYS A 157 2.54 9.24 -1.95
N GLU A 158 2.53 10.17 -0.99
CA GLU A 158 1.38 10.43 -0.12
C GLU A 158 1.44 11.86 0.40
N ILE A 159 0.30 12.57 0.38
CA ILE A 159 0.16 13.91 0.97
C ILE A 159 -0.08 13.75 2.48
N ASP A 160 0.54 14.61 3.28
CA ASP A 160 0.42 14.60 4.73
C ASP A 160 -1.00 14.97 5.19
N PRO A 161 -1.40 14.63 6.42
CA PRO A 161 -2.74 14.96 6.94
C PRO A 161 -3.06 16.45 6.99
N THR A 162 -2.05 17.35 7.00
CA THR A 162 -2.29 18.81 6.90
C THR A 162 -2.57 19.25 5.47
N SER A 163 -2.30 18.38 4.49
CA SER A 163 -2.42 18.61 3.05
C SER A 163 -1.45 19.65 2.47
N LEU A 164 -0.40 19.99 3.21
CA LEU A 164 0.59 21.01 2.81
C LEU A 164 1.91 20.41 2.34
N PHE A 165 2.20 19.17 2.73
CA PHE A 165 3.44 18.47 2.40
C PHE A 165 3.15 17.15 1.72
N VAL A 166 4.07 16.71 0.88
CA VAL A 166 4.01 15.42 0.22
C VAL A 166 5.31 14.68 0.41
N ILE A 167 5.24 13.42 0.83
CA ILE A 167 6.37 12.51 0.83
C ILE A 167 6.36 11.72 -0.48
N SER A 168 7.52 11.55 -1.09
CA SER A 168 7.67 10.80 -2.35
C SER A 168 8.92 9.96 -2.35
N GLY A 169 8.81 8.77 -2.91
CA GLY A 169 9.92 7.82 -3.08
C GLY A 169 10.12 7.43 -4.54
N SER A 170 11.38 7.27 -4.93
CA SER A 170 11.75 7.05 -6.32
C SER A 170 12.79 5.95 -6.49
N THR A 171 12.91 5.48 -7.71
CA THR A 171 14.02 4.61 -8.17
C THR A 171 15.33 5.36 -8.31
N ASP A 172 15.39 6.69 -8.08
CA ASP A 172 16.63 7.47 -7.97
C ASP A 172 17.32 7.34 -6.61
N LEU A 173 16.84 6.42 -5.74
CA LEU A 173 17.36 6.11 -4.40
C LEU A 173 17.15 7.26 -3.41
N ARG A 174 16.10 8.05 -3.59
CA ARG A 174 15.81 9.21 -2.75
C ARG A 174 14.37 9.22 -2.27
N VAL A 175 14.22 9.75 -1.06
CA VAL A 175 12.94 10.17 -0.49
C VAL A 175 12.99 11.68 -0.35
N TYR A 176 11.95 12.35 -0.81
CA TYR A 176 11.76 13.78 -0.58
C TYR A 176 10.51 14.04 0.23
N VAL A 177 10.59 15.00 1.14
CA VAL A 177 9.45 15.73 1.67
C VAL A 177 9.45 17.09 0.99
N SER A 178 8.37 17.40 0.27
CA SER A 178 8.26 18.62 -0.52
C SER A 178 6.99 19.39 -0.17
N SER A 179 7.00 20.70 -0.35
CA SER A 179 5.77 21.51 -0.25
C SER A 179 4.85 21.21 -1.43
N CYS A 180 3.61 20.84 -1.14
CA CYS A 180 2.52 20.75 -2.12
C CYS A 180 1.45 21.83 -1.89
N TYR A 181 1.81 22.91 -1.21
CA TYR A 181 0.95 24.06 -0.95
C TYR A 181 0.50 24.73 -2.23
N LEU A 182 -0.81 24.89 -2.37
CA LEU A 182 -1.49 25.56 -3.49
C LEU A 182 -2.38 26.66 -2.91
N PRO A 183 -2.13 27.95 -3.17
CA PRO A 183 -2.94 29.04 -2.64
C PRO A 183 -4.44 28.85 -2.97
N GLU A 184 -4.74 28.34 -4.15
CA GLU A 184 -6.11 28.13 -4.64
C GLU A 184 -6.94 27.18 -3.78
N VAL A 185 -6.27 26.33 -2.97
CA VAL A 185 -6.89 25.27 -2.15
C VAL A 185 -6.56 25.41 -0.67
N ASP A 186 -5.37 25.91 -0.34
CA ASP A 186 -4.77 25.75 1.00
C ASP A 186 -4.70 27.03 1.84
N ASP A 187 -4.97 28.24 1.29
CA ASP A 187 -4.77 29.51 2.00
C ASP A 187 -5.43 29.54 3.38
N ASN A 188 -6.63 28.95 3.49
CA ASN A 188 -7.38 28.92 4.75
C ASN A 188 -6.88 27.87 5.77
N HIS A 189 -5.87 27.06 5.39
CA HIS A 189 -5.37 25.95 6.20
C HIS A 189 -3.95 26.15 6.74
N LEU A 190 -3.31 27.28 6.42
CA LEU A 190 -1.99 27.61 6.91
C LEU A 190 -2.02 27.94 8.40
N THR A 191 -1.11 27.32 9.15
CA THR A 191 -0.86 27.65 10.56
C THR A 191 0.46 28.41 10.70
N ALA A 192 0.71 29.03 11.87
CA ALA A 192 1.97 29.71 12.15
C ALA A 192 3.18 28.76 12.02
N GLU A 193 3.02 27.48 12.33
CA GLU A 193 4.08 26.46 12.22
C GLU A 193 4.33 26.00 10.78
N THR A 194 3.28 25.86 9.97
CA THR A 194 3.38 25.30 8.61
C THR A 194 3.72 26.37 7.57
N LYS A 195 3.29 27.61 7.79
CA LYS A 195 3.49 28.74 6.87
C LYS A 195 4.95 28.94 6.44
N PRO A 196 5.97 28.89 7.32
CA PRO A 196 7.37 29.07 6.90
C PRO A 196 7.88 27.97 5.97
N LEU A 197 7.37 26.74 6.11
CA LEU A 197 7.80 25.56 5.34
C LEU A 197 7.02 25.40 4.03
N ALA A 198 5.75 25.84 4.01
CA ALA A 198 4.83 25.64 2.90
C ALA A 198 4.86 26.75 1.84
N GLN A 199 5.68 27.79 1.98
CA GLN A 199 5.63 29.02 1.18
C GLN A 199 5.81 28.85 -0.32
N LYS A 200 6.56 27.86 -0.79
CA LYS A 200 6.87 27.67 -2.20
C LYS A 200 6.48 26.28 -2.67
N PHE A 201 5.52 26.19 -3.56
CA PHE A 201 5.15 24.93 -4.22
C PHE A 201 6.36 24.23 -4.82
N GLY A 202 6.50 22.93 -4.56
CA GLY A 202 7.53 22.07 -5.11
C GLY A 202 8.92 22.23 -4.50
N SER A 203 9.08 23.09 -3.46
CA SER A 203 10.36 23.16 -2.73
C SER A 203 10.58 21.88 -1.92
N ALA A 204 11.77 21.28 -2.07
CA ALA A 204 12.21 20.20 -1.20
C ALA A 204 12.53 20.77 0.22
N ILE A 205 11.88 20.18 1.22
CA ILE A 205 12.06 20.53 2.63
C ILE A 205 13.07 19.60 3.28
N TYR A 206 12.99 18.33 2.90
CA TYR A 206 13.89 17.29 3.40
C TYR A 206 14.23 16.28 2.30
N GLU A 207 15.47 15.80 2.29
CA GLU A 207 15.96 14.73 1.42
C GLU A 207 16.60 13.64 2.27
N PHE A 208 16.22 12.38 2.02
CA PHE A 208 16.87 11.21 2.60
C PHE A 208 17.31 10.22 1.49
N ARG A 209 18.50 9.63 1.65
CA ARG A 209 19.11 8.71 0.68
C ARG A 209 19.33 7.33 1.31
N PRO A 210 18.38 6.41 1.18
CA PRO A 210 18.50 5.04 1.72
C PRO A 210 19.44 4.14 0.93
N ASN A 211 20.04 4.62 -0.17
CA ASN A 211 20.89 3.85 -1.10
C ASN A 211 20.20 2.62 -1.72
N CYS A 212 18.91 2.67 -1.88
CA CYS A 212 18.10 1.63 -2.53
C CYS A 212 16.83 2.23 -3.11
N TRP A 213 16.17 1.50 -3.99
CA TRP A 213 14.84 1.87 -4.48
C TRP A 213 13.81 1.90 -3.36
N LEU A 214 12.84 2.79 -3.48
CA LEU A 214 11.73 2.88 -2.55
C LEU A 214 10.59 1.99 -3.03
N ASN A 215 9.86 1.38 -2.08
CA ASN A 215 8.69 0.57 -2.35
C ASN A 215 7.41 1.25 -1.84
N SER A 216 7.49 1.91 -0.68
CA SER A 216 6.34 2.53 -0.03
C SER A 216 6.76 3.73 0.78
N VAL A 217 5.91 4.75 0.80
CA VAL A 217 5.99 5.89 1.71
C VAL A 217 4.61 6.13 2.33
N THR A 218 4.58 6.66 3.54
CA THR A 218 3.34 7.05 4.23
C THR A 218 3.65 8.03 5.36
N TRP A 219 2.61 8.58 5.98
CA TRP A 219 2.70 9.50 7.11
C TRP A 219 2.12 8.88 8.39
N THR A 220 2.63 9.28 9.56
CA THR A 220 1.90 9.04 10.81
C THR A 220 0.60 9.84 10.82
N PRO A 221 -0.40 9.45 11.64
CA PRO A 221 -1.73 10.10 11.63
C PRO A 221 -1.70 11.61 11.85
N SER A 222 -0.72 12.14 12.59
CA SER A 222 -0.56 13.59 12.79
C SER A 222 0.25 14.29 11.68
N GLY A 223 0.90 13.54 10.77
CA GLY A 223 1.83 14.09 9.78
C GLY A 223 3.17 14.58 10.35
N LYS A 224 3.48 14.25 11.62
CA LYS A 224 4.76 14.63 12.23
C LYS A 224 5.93 13.85 11.67
N LEU A 225 5.72 12.56 11.40
CA LEU A 225 6.75 11.67 10.90
C LEU A 225 6.33 11.10 9.54
N GLY A 226 7.27 11.10 8.58
CA GLY A 226 7.18 10.34 7.37
C GLY A 226 7.80 8.95 7.55
N LEU A 227 7.24 7.94 6.92
CA LEU A 227 7.76 6.58 6.88
C LEU A 227 8.13 6.22 5.44
N ALA A 228 9.27 5.59 5.23
CA ALA A 228 9.69 5.14 3.91
C ALA A 228 10.31 3.74 3.96
N ALA A 229 9.89 2.85 3.07
CA ALA A 229 10.42 1.49 2.95
C ALA A 229 11.31 1.34 1.73
N GLY A 230 12.53 0.86 1.96
CA GLY A 230 13.52 0.59 0.94
C GLY A 230 13.57 -0.87 0.51
N HIS A 231 13.97 -1.11 -0.73
CA HIS A 231 14.13 -2.47 -1.29
C HIS A 231 15.30 -3.27 -0.67
N ASN A 232 16.14 -2.63 0.16
CA ASN A 232 17.23 -3.25 0.92
C ASN A 232 16.81 -3.69 2.33
N SER A 233 15.52 -3.88 2.59
CA SER A 233 14.94 -4.23 3.90
C SER A 233 15.18 -3.15 4.98
N THR A 234 15.27 -1.87 4.60
CA THR A 234 15.31 -0.75 5.55
C THR A 234 13.99 -0.02 5.60
N ILE A 235 13.65 0.46 6.78
CA ILE A 235 12.54 1.38 7.02
C ILE A 235 13.13 2.65 7.62
N ALA A 236 12.86 3.79 7.00
CA ALA A 236 13.25 5.10 7.50
C ALA A 236 12.06 5.76 8.18
N VAL A 237 12.27 6.29 9.39
CA VAL A 237 11.33 7.14 10.12
C VAL A 237 11.88 8.56 10.07
N ILE A 238 11.20 9.44 9.37
CA ILE A 238 11.69 10.75 8.96
C ILE A 238 10.99 11.84 9.75
N ASP A 239 11.73 12.54 10.58
CA ASP A 239 11.33 13.79 11.21
C ASP A 239 11.87 14.96 10.37
N TYR A 240 11.10 15.36 9.36
CA TYR A 240 11.53 16.39 8.41
C TYR A 240 11.66 17.78 9.03
N LYS A 241 10.93 18.08 10.11
CA LYS A 241 11.00 19.37 10.82
C LYS A 241 12.32 19.51 11.57
N ASN A 242 12.76 18.44 12.22
CA ASN A 242 14.02 18.39 12.97
C ASN A 242 15.20 17.89 12.13
N GLN A 243 15.01 17.65 10.83
CA GLN A 243 16.05 17.19 9.89
C GLN A 243 16.72 15.88 10.37
N LYS A 244 15.94 14.96 10.97
CA LYS A 244 16.42 13.70 11.53
C LYS A 244 15.75 12.50 10.86
N THR A 245 16.51 11.42 10.66
CA THR A 245 15.98 10.13 10.21
C THR A 245 16.52 8.99 11.06
N ASP A 246 15.62 8.19 11.61
CA ASP A 246 15.94 6.92 12.24
C ASP A 246 15.79 5.80 11.21
N VAL A 247 16.80 4.92 11.11
CA VAL A 247 16.79 3.82 10.13
C VAL A 247 16.67 2.49 10.85
N ILE A 248 15.63 1.74 10.52
CA ILE A 248 15.34 0.41 11.06
C ILE A 248 15.73 -0.62 10.01
N LYS A 249 16.52 -1.61 10.38
CA LYS A 249 16.84 -2.74 9.51
C LYS A 249 15.87 -3.88 9.78
N CYS A 250 14.99 -4.16 8.82
CA CYS A 250 14.07 -5.28 8.88
C CYS A 250 14.84 -6.61 8.71
N LYS A 251 14.57 -7.61 9.56
CA LYS A 251 15.16 -8.95 9.48
C LYS A 251 14.48 -9.85 8.45
N HIS A 252 13.39 -9.38 7.87
CA HIS A 252 12.60 -10.05 6.83
C HIS A 252 12.96 -9.53 5.44
N ALA A 253 12.30 -10.06 4.41
CA ALA A 253 12.38 -9.55 3.06
C ALA A 253 12.00 -8.05 3.00
N PRO A 254 12.36 -7.34 1.94
CA PRO A 254 12.00 -5.93 1.78
C PRO A 254 10.51 -5.67 2.03
N VAL A 255 10.21 -4.51 2.61
CA VAL A 255 8.84 -4.08 2.89
C VAL A 255 8.21 -3.57 1.61
N SER A 256 7.03 -4.08 1.27
CA SER A 256 6.22 -3.64 0.12
C SER A 256 5.25 -2.52 0.48
N PHE A 257 4.63 -2.56 1.68
CA PHE A 257 3.71 -1.55 2.16
C PHE A 257 4.00 -1.18 3.61
N LEU A 258 3.89 0.11 3.90
CA LEU A 258 3.88 0.67 5.25
C LEU A 258 2.49 1.22 5.54
N ILE A 259 1.95 0.93 6.71
CA ILE A 259 0.62 1.37 7.10
C ILE A 259 0.70 1.88 8.54
N PRO A 260 0.50 3.18 8.78
CA PRO A 260 0.53 3.73 10.13
C PRO A 260 -0.66 3.19 10.94
N SER A 261 -0.40 2.79 12.18
CA SER A 261 -1.42 2.40 13.16
C SER A 261 -1.52 3.37 14.33
N GLY A 262 -0.56 4.27 14.45
CA GLY A 262 -0.48 5.31 15.47
C GLY A 262 0.73 6.21 15.26
N GLU A 263 0.97 7.12 16.18
CA GLU A 263 2.15 8.01 16.13
C GLU A 263 3.46 7.27 16.39
N THR A 264 3.37 6.19 17.15
CA THR A 264 4.51 5.38 17.59
C THR A 264 4.40 3.92 17.13
N SER A 265 3.54 3.63 16.17
CA SER A 265 3.33 2.26 15.67
C SER A 265 2.92 2.23 14.20
N PHE A 266 3.35 1.19 13.50
CA PHE A 266 2.97 0.93 12.10
C PHE A 266 3.07 -0.56 11.76
N TYR A 267 2.34 -0.96 10.71
CA TYR A 267 2.48 -2.27 10.10
C TYR A 267 3.41 -2.20 8.90
N ALA A 268 4.29 -3.19 8.78
CA ALA A 268 5.15 -3.42 7.63
C ALA A 268 4.76 -4.73 6.95
N VAL A 269 4.32 -4.65 5.70
CA VAL A 269 3.99 -5.81 4.87
C VAL A 269 5.19 -6.12 4.00
N CYS A 270 5.74 -7.34 4.13
CA CYS A 270 6.98 -7.73 3.47
C CYS A 270 6.74 -8.57 2.21
N TYR A 271 7.73 -8.60 1.29
CA TYR A 271 7.70 -9.44 0.10
C TYR A 271 7.68 -10.95 0.40
N ASP A 272 8.15 -11.37 1.58
CA ASP A 272 8.01 -12.74 2.09
C ASP A 272 6.61 -13.03 2.64
N ARG A 273 5.66 -12.07 2.48
CA ARG A 273 4.24 -12.17 2.87
C ARG A 273 4.00 -12.11 4.38
N ASN A 274 5.02 -11.81 5.17
CA ASN A 274 4.86 -11.52 6.58
C ASN A 274 4.32 -10.10 6.80
N ILE A 275 3.47 -9.94 7.81
CA ILE A 275 2.96 -8.65 8.28
C ILE A 275 3.49 -8.46 9.70
N LEU A 276 4.29 -7.42 9.89
CA LEU A 276 4.97 -7.11 11.14
C LEU A 276 4.38 -5.83 11.74
N GLU A 277 4.05 -5.84 13.02
CA GLU A 277 3.72 -4.64 13.77
C GLU A 277 4.97 -4.12 14.45
N TYR A 278 5.36 -2.89 14.13
CA TYR A 278 6.43 -2.15 14.80
C TYR A 278 5.86 -1.18 15.82
N GLU A 279 6.55 -1.03 16.94
CA GLU A 279 6.22 -0.09 18.00
C GLU A 279 7.49 0.60 18.52
N LYS A 280 7.41 1.90 18.77
CA LYS A 280 8.52 2.66 19.37
C LYS A 280 8.60 2.38 20.86
N LYS A 281 9.78 1.95 21.34
CA LYS A 281 10.10 1.76 22.76
C LYS A 281 11.31 2.60 23.14
N GLY A 282 11.07 3.69 23.84
CA GLY A 282 12.10 4.70 24.10
C GLY A 282 12.57 5.30 22.78
N ASP A 283 13.87 5.23 22.50
CA ASP A 283 14.46 5.74 21.25
C ASP A 283 14.50 4.69 20.12
N ASN A 284 14.15 3.42 20.38
CA ASN A 284 14.25 2.33 19.42
C ASN A 284 12.87 1.92 18.87
N TRP A 285 12.88 1.38 17.66
CA TRP A 285 11.73 0.77 17.01
C TRP A 285 11.90 -0.75 17.00
N ASP A 286 10.99 -1.47 17.64
CA ASP A 286 11.02 -2.93 17.76
C ASP A 286 9.79 -3.59 17.14
N ILE A 287 9.95 -4.84 16.72
CA ILE A 287 8.82 -5.66 16.30
C ILE A 287 8.01 -6.03 17.56
N LYS A 288 6.76 -5.58 17.61
CA LYS A 288 5.81 -5.91 18.69
C LYS A 288 5.23 -7.31 18.50
N LYS A 289 4.78 -7.60 17.27
CA LYS A 289 4.25 -8.92 16.89
C LYS A 289 4.35 -9.15 15.39
N THR A 290 4.30 -10.41 14.99
CA THR A 290 3.99 -10.83 13.62
C THR A 290 2.49 -11.12 13.56
N VAL A 291 1.77 -10.48 12.63
CA VAL A 291 0.35 -10.72 12.42
C VAL A 291 0.19 -12.06 11.71
N THR A 292 -0.47 -13.01 12.37
CA THR A 292 -0.74 -14.34 11.81
C THR A 292 -2.25 -14.58 11.75
N ILE A 293 -2.69 -15.39 10.78
CA ILE A 293 -4.08 -15.83 10.76
C ILE A 293 -4.29 -16.79 11.93
N GLU A 294 -5.22 -16.49 12.83
CA GLU A 294 -5.63 -17.42 13.88
C GLU A 294 -6.27 -18.67 13.26
N THR A 295 -5.48 -19.70 13.07
CA THR A 295 -6.02 -21.06 12.88
C THR A 295 -6.34 -21.61 14.24
N GLY A 296 -7.60 -21.89 14.51
CA GLY A 296 -8.11 -22.35 15.81
C GLY A 296 -7.61 -23.70 16.31
N LYS A 297 -6.27 -23.95 16.22
CA LYS A 297 -5.59 -25.06 16.86
C LYS A 297 -4.27 -24.57 17.43
N LYS A 298 -4.20 -24.44 18.74
CA LYS A 298 -2.94 -24.28 19.49
C LYS A 298 -2.03 -25.47 19.18
N SER A 299 -0.86 -25.24 18.58
CA SER A 299 0.21 -26.22 18.51
C SER A 299 0.76 -26.43 19.93
N ALA A 300 0.74 -27.66 20.40
CA ALA A 300 1.38 -28.04 21.66
C ALA A 300 2.90 -27.83 21.59
N PRO A 301 3.57 -27.42 22.69
CA PRO A 301 5.02 -27.26 22.72
C PRO A 301 5.72 -28.61 22.56
N ALA A 302 6.69 -28.67 21.66
CA ALA A 302 7.51 -29.86 21.47
C ALA A 302 8.38 -30.10 22.73
N ALA A 303 8.19 -31.29 23.38
CA ALA A 303 9.02 -31.73 24.48
C ALA A 303 10.42 -32.06 23.98
N GLY A 304 11.45 -31.51 24.63
CA GLY A 304 12.84 -31.77 24.32
C GLY A 304 13.28 -33.18 24.76
N GLY A 305 13.89 -33.92 23.84
CA GLY A 305 14.61 -35.16 24.11
C GLY A 305 16.02 -35.05 23.54
N ARG A 306 17.04 -35.20 24.38
CA ARG A 306 18.46 -35.27 24.01
C ARG A 306 18.78 -36.65 23.41
N GLY A 307 19.15 -36.69 22.14
CA GLY A 307 19.69 -37.87 21.47
C GLY A 307 20.93 -37.48 20.63
N SER A 308 21.93 -38.38 20.55
CA SER A 308 23.25 -38.10 20.00
C SER A 308 23.23 -37.76 18.51
N ALA A 309 23.94 -36.71 18.14
CA ALA A 309 23.87 -36.02 16.84
C ALA A 309 24.33 -36.85 15.61
N VAL A 310 25.02 -37.97 15.77
CA VAL A 310 25.58 -38.77 14.65
C VAL A 310 24.61 -39.84 14.15
N SER A 311 23.85 -40.49 15.06
CA SER A 311 22.82 -41.46 14.67
C SER A 311 21.60 -40.82 14.00
N ASP A 312 21.31 -39.55 14.33
CA ASP A 312 20.19 -38.78 13.74
C ASP A 312 20.51 -38.27 12.34
N ALA A 313 21.76 -37.98 12.03
CA ALA A 313 22.19 -37.60 10.68
C ALA A 313 22.07 -38.77 9.68
N LEU A 314 22.45 -39.98 10.07
CA LEU A 314 22.37 -41.17 9.20
C LEU A 314 20.91 -41.62 8.97
N LYS A 315 20.05 -41.53 9.99
CA LYS A 315 18.61 -41.80 9.85
C LYS A 315 17.93 -40.76 8.97
N LYS A 316 18.35 -39.49 9.03
CA LYS A 316 17.85 -38.44 8.14
C LYS A 316 18.16 -38.70 6.67
N PHE A 317 19.35 -39.23 6.34
CA PHE A 317 19.70 -39.54 4.94
C PHE A 317 18.92 -40.73 4.37
N GLN A 318 18.62 -41.77 5.17
CA GLN A 318 17.84 -42.93 4.73
C GLN A 318 16.34 -42.63 4.59
N THR A 319 15.81 -41.66 5.35
CA THR A 319 14.38 -41.24 5.24
C THR A 319 14.12 -40.16 4.19
N MET A 320 15.16 -39.54 3.64
CA MET A 320 15.01 -38.48 2.62
C MET A 320 14.35 -38.94 1.28
N GLY A 321 14.44 -40.26 0.96
CA GLY A 321 13.79 -40.84 -0.22
C GLY A 321 12.26 -40.89 -0.12
N ASN A 322 11.73 -41.13 1.09
CA ASN A 322 10.28 -41.26 1.32
C ASN A 322 9.63 -39.98 1.88
N GLN A 323 10.39 -39.06 2.45
CA GLN A 323 9.88 -37.81 3.06
C GLN A 323 9.61 -36.69 2.04
N LYS A 324 10.04 -36.82 0.79
CA LYS A 324 9.80 -35.78 -0.23
C LYS A 324 8.31 -35.51 -0.47
N LYS A 325 7.44 -36.49 -0.29
CA LYS A 325 5.98 -36.29 -0.42
C LYS A 325 5.33 -35.74 0.85
N GLU A 326 5.81 -36.13 2.04
CA GLU A 326 5.27 -35.64 3.31
C GLU A 326 5.81 -34.25 3.68
N SER A 327 7.08 -33.96 3.40
CA SER A 327 7.64 -32.62 3.62
C SER A 327 7.03 -31.56 2.72
N LEU A 328 6.69 -31.90 1.47
CA LEU A 328 5.92 -31.04 0.58
C LEU A 328 4.50 -30.79 1.12
N ALA A 329 3.85 -31.80 1.69
CA ALA A 329 2.51 -31.65 2.27
C ALA A 329 2.53 -30.87 3.60
N VAL A 330 3.57 -31.02 4.42
CA VAL A 330 3.77 -30.24 5.66
C VAL A 330 4.15 -28.81 5.33
N THR A 331 5.01 -28.57 4.33
CA THR A 331 5.36 -27.23 3.86
C THR A 331 4.15 -26.55 3.24
N ALA A 332 3.35 -27.25 2.44
CA ALA A 332 2.11 -26.72 1.87
C ALA A 332 1.07 -26.39 2.95
N LYS A 333 0.94 -27.18 4.03
CA LYS A 333 0.10 -26.87 5.18
C LYS A 333 0.61 -25.67 5.99
N GLN A 334 1.92 -25.52 6.15
CA GLN A 334 2.53 -24.42 6.89
C GLN A 334 2.41 -23.08 6.14
N PHE A 335 2.40 -23.12 4.79
CA PHE A 335 2.21 -21.93 3.94
C PHE A 335 0.75 -21.66 3.52
N SER A 336 -0.20 -22.51 3.89
CA SER A 336 -1.63 -22.30 3.58
C SER A 336 -2.23 -21.05 4.24
N HIS A 337 -1.53 -20.44 5.20
CA HIS A 337 -1.94 -19.26 5.94
C HIS A 337 -1.44 -17.94 5.32
N LEU A 338 -0.45 -17.99 4.43
CA LEU A 338 0.11 -16.82 3.76
C LEU A 338 -0.49 -16.64 2.36
N HIS A 339 -0.35 -15.45 1.80
CA HIS A 339 -0.61 -15.24 0.38
C HIS A 339 0.24 -16.17 -0.49
N GLN A 340 -0.26 -16.55 -1.66
CA GLN A 340 0.49 -17.40 -2.58
C GLN A 340 1.53 -16.60 -3.38
N SER A 341 1.31 -15.30 -3.52
CA SER A 341 2.17 -14.39 -4.27
C SER A 341 2.43 -13.09 -3.48
N ILE A 342 3.11 -12.15 -4.10
CA ILE A 342 3.40 -10.83 -3.53
C ILE A 342 2.10 -10.06 -3.29
N ILE A 343 1.98 -9.45 -2.13
CA ILE A 343 0.84 -8.61 -1.78
C ILE A 343 0.84 -7.37 -2.67
N SER A 344 -0.28 -7.12 -3.35
CA SER A 344 -0.45 -6.02 -4.30
C SER A 344 -1.23 -4.84 -3.74
N SER A 345 -2.08 -5.06 -2.73
CA SER A 345 -2.74 -3.97 -2.02
C SER A 345 -3.07 -4.33 -0.58
N VAL A 346 -3.21 -3.32 0.26
CA VAL A 346 -3.54 -3.44 1.68
C VAL A 346 -4.54 -2.35 2.04
N ASN A 347 -5.62 -2.75 2.71
CA ASN A 347 -6.66 -1.85 3.20
C ASN A 347 -6.93 -2.15 4.68
N ILE A 348 -7.12 -1.12 5.51
CA ILE A 348 -7.39 -1.25 6.93
C ILE A 348 -8.68 -0.52 7.30
N LYS A 349 -9.51 -1.19 8.14
CA LYS A 349 -10.67 -0.60 8.81
C LYS A 349 -10.63 -0.97 10.28
N GLY A 350 -10.26 -0.02 11.12
CA GLY A 350 -10.11 -0.25 12.56
C GLY A 350 -9.07 -1.33 12.86
N LYS A 351 -9.51 -2.49 13.36
CA LYS A 351 -8.66 -3.65 13.63
C LYS A 351 -8.69 -4.72 12.53
N ASP A 352 -9.34 -4.43 11.42
CA ASP A 352 -9.48 -5.35 10.30
C ASP A 352 -8.56 -4.92 9.15
N MET A 353 -7.75 -5.85 8.67
CA MET A 353 -6.90 -5.63 7.50
C MET A 353 -7.30 -6.58 6.39
N ILE A 354 -7.39 -6.06 5.17
CA ILE A 354 -7.62 -6.86 3.97
C ILE A 354 -6.44 -6.67 3.06
N THR A 355 -5.93 -7.76 2.56
CA THR A 355 -4.81 -7.78 1.63
C THR A 355 -5.16 -8.56 0.39
N THR A 356 -4.67 -8.10 -0.77
CA THR A 356 -4.71 -8.87 -2.02
C THR A 356 -3.31 -9.18 -2.50
N ASP A 357 -3.17 -10.21 -3.30
CA ASP A 357 -1.92 -10.51 -3.96
C ASP A 357 -2.03 -10.50 -5.49
N VAL A 358 -0.88 -10.48 -6.17
CA VAL A 358 -0.81 -10.45 -7.63
C VAL A 358 -1.36 -11.70 -8.33
N SER A 359 -1.68 -12.77 -7.59
CA SER A 359 -2.37 -13.96 -8.10
C SER A 359 -3.89 -13.92 -7.93
N GLY A 360 -4.43 -12.86 -7.29
CA GLY A 360 -5.87 -12.65 -7.12
C GLY A 360 -6.44 -13.19 -5.81
N PHE A 361 -5.61 -13.58 -4.84
CA PHE A 361 -6.09 -13.93 -3.51
C PHE A 361 -6.43 -12.69 -2.69
N VAL A 362 -7.61 -12.71 -2.06
CA VAL A 362 -8.05 -11.74 -1.06
C VAL A 362 -8.02 -12.41 0.31
N LYS A 363 -7.32 -11.81 1.27
CA LYS A 363 -7.24 -12.32 2.65
C LYS A 363 -7.63 -11.27 3.67
N TYR A 364 -8.28 -11.74 4.71
CA TYR A 364 -8.66 -10.98 5.87
C TYR A 364 -7.75 -11.32 7.05
N TRP A 365 -7.39 -10.29 7.84
CA TRP A 365 -6.54 -10.37 9.00
C TRP A 365 -7.18 -9.59 10.15
N LYS A 366 -7.12 -10.14 11.37
CA LYS A 366 -7.47 -9.42 12.59
C LYS A 366 -6.19 -8.84 13.20
N LEU A 367 -6.13 -7.50 13.38
CA LEU A 367 -4.96 -6.78 13.91
C LEU A 367 -4.92 -6.78 15.45
#